data_7f80c89200040b8edae559af7c42b649
#
_entry.id   7f80c89200040b8edae559af7c42b649
#
_cell.length_a   1.000
_cell.length_b   1.000
_cell.length_c   1.000
_cell.angle_alpha   90.00
_cell.angle_beta   90.00
_cell.angle_gamma   90.00
#
_symmetry.space_group_name_H-M   'P 1'
#
loop_
_entity.id
_entity.type
_entity.pdbx_description
1 polymer ?
#
loop_
_entity_poly.entity_id
_entity_poly.type
_entity_poly.pdbx_seq_one_letter_code
_entity_poly.pdbx_strand_id
1 'polypeptide(L)'
;MFTYLNPDVRKRLIADGKLVRVNSEGQLIDVATPESPGELAINLLGPIPLPMNLPGVQTTVQWYAAVRSTELKQVEALAADLSARGGQHLFSHLVSPLAVNSVLVVGEPSANPLVRVHSNCLTGDVFGSERCECGPQLSSAIARISEDPAGGYLVYMAGHEGRGIGLWAKAATYLLQDAGEDTYQANRSLGLPDDSRDFTDAGILLKYFIGAAPFRLLTNNPKKINDLAELGLT
;
A
#
# COMPACT_ATOMS: atom_id res chain seq x y z
N MET A 1 -12.61 2.39 6.62
CA MET A 1 -12.64 1.70 5.31
C MET A 1 -13.20 0.32 5.55
N PHE A 2 -14.20 -0.10 4.77
CA PHE A 2 -14.95 -1.32 5.02
C PHE A 2 -14.45 -2.43 4.08
N THR A 3 -14.19 -3.63 4.60
CA THR A 3 -13.53 -4.73 3.86
C THR A 3 -14.35 -6.01 3.79
N TYR A 4 -15.65 -5.95 4.15
CA TYR A 4 -16.52 -7.12 4.09
C TYR A 4 -16.77 -7.57 2.66
N LEU A 5 -16.51 -8.85 2.40
CA LEU A 5 -16.94 -9.55 1.20
C LEU A 5 -17.98 -10.60 1.59
N ASN A 6 -19.10 -10.65 0.84
CA ASN A 6 -20.04 -11.74 0.98
C ASN A 6 -19.29 -13.08 0.80
N PRO A 7 -19.54 -14.11 1.66
CA PRO A 7 -18.82 -15.37 1.62
C PRO A 7 -18.86 -16.09 0.25
N ASP A 8 -19.97 -16.04 -0.46
CA ASP A 8 -20.09 -16.69 -1.77
C ASP A 8 -19.30 -15.92 -2.85
N VAL A 9 -19.30 -14.58 -2.77
CA VAL A 9 -18.44 -13.76 -3.64
C VAL A 9 -16.97 -14.06 -3.34
N ARG A 10 -16.58 -14.14 -2.06
CA ARG A 10 -15.22 -14.48 -1.65
C ARG A 10 -14.77 -15.83 -2.20
N LYS A 11 -15.60 -16.87 -2.07
CA LYS A 11 -15.32 -18.21 -2.63
C LYS A 11 -15.09 -18.17 -4.14
N ARG A 12 -15.94 -17.42 -4.86
CA ARG A 12 -15.81 -17.26 -6.31
C ARG A 12 -14.49 -16.56 -6.67
N LEU A 13 -14.14 -15.47 -5.99
CA LEU A 13 -12.90 -14.74 -6.24
C LEU A 13 -11.65 -15.61 -5.98
N ILE A 14 -11.70 -16.50 -4.99
CA ILE A 14 -10.63 -17.49 -4.74
C ILE A 14 -10.56 -18.48 -5.90
N ALA A 15 -11.71 -19.06 -6.30
CA ALA A 15 -11.77 -20.03 -7.38
C ALA A 15 -11.29 -19.45 -8.73
N ASP A 16 -11.59 -18.18 -8.98
CA ASP A 16 -11.17 -17.44 -10.17
C ASP A 16 -9.71 -16.94 -10.10
N GLY A 17 -8.99 -17.25 -9.02
CA GLY A 17 -7.61 -16.77 -8.80
C GLY A 17 -7.49 -15.24 -8.63
N LYS A 18 -8.61 -14.56 -8.34
CA LYS A 18 -8.66 -13.10 -8.14
C LYS A 18 -8.37 -12.69 -6.70
N LEU A 19 -8.60 -13.59 -5.75
CA LEU A 19 -8.20 -13.42 -4.35
C LEU A 19 -7.20 -14.51 -4.01
N VAL A 20 -5.96 -14.10 -3.77
CA VAL A 20 -4.86 -14.99 -3.41
C VAL A 20 -4.23 -14.54 -2.09
N ARG A 21 -3.44 -15.41 -1.46
CA ARG A 21 -2.65 -15.09 -0.27
C ARG A 21 -1.19 -15.41 -0.53
N VAL A 22 -0.31 -14.55 -0.04
CA VAL A 22 1.14 -14.73 -0.09
C VAL A 22 1.74 -14.70 1.32
N ASN A 23 2.78 -15.51 1.54
CA ASN A 23 3.56 -15.52 2.77
C ASN A 23 4.64 -14.42 2.77
N SER A 24 5.46 -14.34 3.82
CA SER A 24 6.57 -13.38 3.96
C SER A 24 7.63 -13.47 2.83
N GLU A 25 7.71 -14.62 2.18
CA GLU A 25 8.63 -14.84 1.05
C GLU A 25 8.01 -14.53 -0.32
N GLY A 26 6.78 -13.99 -0.36
CA GLY A 26 6.05 -13.70 -1.59
C GLY A 26 5.51 -14.94 -2.31
N GLN A 27 5.52 -16.10 -1.66
CA GLN A 27 5.03 -17.35 -2.24
C GLN A 27 3.52 -17.49 -2.03
N LEU A 28 2.83 -18.02 -3.03
CA LEU A 28 1.40 -18.33 -2.92
C LEU A 28 1.17 -19.40 -1.86
N ILE A 29 0.23 -19.14 -0.97
CA ILE A 29 -0.29 -20.08 0.02
C ILE A 29 -1.81 -20.17 -0.09
N ASP A 30 -2.37 -21.30 0.35
CA ASP A 30 -3.83 -21.48 0.32
C ASP A 30 -4.50 -20.45 1.25
N VAL A 31 -5.49 -19.74 0.71
CA VAL A 31 -6.31 -18.75 1.45
C VAL A 31 -7.07 -19.41 2.62
N ALA A 32 -7.38 -20.70 2.53
CA ALA A 32 -8.05 -21.47 3.57
C ALA A 32 -7.11 -21.93 4.69
N THR A 33 -5.78 -21.95 4.46
CA THR A 33 -4.81 -22.38 5.47
C THR A 33 -4.86 -21.47 6.69
N PRO A 34 -5.02 -22.02 7.91
CA PRO A 34 -4.89 -21.23 9.14
C PRO A 34 -3.48 -20.64 9.24
N GLU A 35 -3.40 -19.39 9.64
CA GLU A 35 -2.11 -18.74 9.88
C GLU A 35 -1.52 -19.22 11.21
N SER A 36 -0.21 -19.46 11.20
CA SER A 36 0.53 -19.68 12.43
C SER A 36 0.66 -18.38 13.22
N PRO A 37 0.65 -18.42 14.56
CA PRO A 37 0.88 -17.22 15.37
C PRO A 37 2.21 -16.54 14.98
N GLY A 38 2.13 -15.24 14.64
CA GLY A 38 3.28 -14.46 14.23
C GLY A 38 3.67 -14.58 12.75
N GLU A 39 2.98 -15.40 11.98
CA GLU A 39 3.19 -15.51 10.53
C GLU A 39 2.59 -14.28 9.84
N LEU A 40 3.41 -13.61 9.01
CA LEU A 40 2.97 -12.49 8.20
C LEU A 40 2.53 -12.98 6.82
N ALA A 41 1.26 -12.77 6.50
CA ALA A 41 0.69 -13.07 5.21
C ALA A 41 -0.14 -11.90 4.68
N ILE A 42 -0.15 -11.72 3.35
CA ILE A 42 -0.88 -10.65 2.68
C ILE A 42 -1.92 -11.28 1.75
N ASN A 43 -3.16 -10.81 1.84
CA ASN A 43 -4.18 -11.10 0.84
C ASN A 43 -4.10 -10.07 -0.28
N LEU A 44 -4.16 -10.56 -1.52
CA LEU A 44 -4.14 -9.77 -2.75
C LEU A 44 -5.44 -10.00 -3.52
N LEU A 45 -6.09 -8.91 -3.90
CA LEU A 45 -7.28 -8.91 -4.75
C LEU A 45 -6.94 -8.22 -6.07
N GLY A 46 -7.00 -8.94 -7.16
CA GLY A 46 -6.66 -8.47 -8.51
C GLY A 46 -6.23 -9.62 -9.43
N PRO A 47 -5.75 -9.36 -10.66
CA PRO A 47 -5.65 -8.05 -11.30
C PRO A 47 -7.00 -7.42 -11.61
N ILE A 48 -7.08 -6.09 -11.46
CA ILE A 48 -8.24 -5.26 -11.77
C ILE A 48 -7.80 -4.22 -12.81
N PRO A 49 -8.34 -4.23 -14.05
CA PRO A 49 -8.02 -3.19 -15.02
C PRO A 49 -8.47 -1.82 -14.51
N LEU A 50 -7.56 -0.87 -14.42
CA LEU A 50 -7.80 0.47 -13.96
C LEU A 50 -7.35 1.48 -15.02
N PRO A 51 -8.28 2.06 -15.81
CA PRO A 51 -7.97 3.15 -16.70
C PRO A 51 -7.55 4.39 -15.89
N MET A 52 -6.42 4.98 -16.24
CA MET A 52 -5.88 6.16 -15.58
C MET A 52 -5.65 7.29 -16.57
N ASN A 53 -6.03 8.50 -16.18
CA ASN A 53 -5.75 9.73 -16.91
C ASN A 53 -5.07 10.71 -15.96
N LEU A 54 -3.76 10.78 -16.03
CA LEU A 54 -2.92 11.70 -15.28
C LEU A 54 -2.29 12.71 -16.23
N PRO A 55 -1.84 13.88 -15.76
CA PRO A 55 -1.18 14.86 -16.61
C PRO A 55 -0.03 14.25 -17.42
N GLY A 56 -0.19 14.17 -18.75
CA GLY A 56 0.78 13.59 -19.65
C GLY A 56 0.80 12.06 -19.76
N VAL A 57 -0.07 11.33 -19.03
CA VAL A 57 -0.12 9.87 -19.05
C VAL A 57 -1.56 9.37 -19.14
N GLN A 58 -1.91 8.73 -20.25
CA GLN A 58 -3.17 8.01 -20.41
C GLN A 58 -2.85 6.53 -20.62
N THR A 59 -3.18 5.70 -19.64
CA THR A 59 -2.84 4.28 -19.65
C THR A 59 -3.88 3.44 -18.90
N THR A 60 -3.86 2.13 -19.13
CA THR A 60 -4.60 1.18 -18.28
C THR A 60 -3.58 0.34 -17.53
N VAL A 61 -3.65 0.39 -16.21
CA VAL A 61 -2.81 -0.40 -15.33
C VAL A 61 -3.57 -1.59 -14.76
N GLN A 62 -2.87 -2.60 -14.27
CA GLN A 62 -3.46 -3.67 -13.48
C GLN A 62 -3.30 -3.33 -12.00
N TRP A 63 -4.41 -3.06 -11.33
CA TRP A 63 -4.41 -2.76 -9.91
C TRP A 63 -4.61 -4.02 -9.06
N TYR A 64 -3.86 -4.10 -7.98
CA TYR A 64 -4.02 -5.09 -6.93
C TYR A 64 -4.20 -4.37 -5.59
N ALA A 65 -5.25 -4.72 -4.85
CA ALA A 65 -5.43 -4.29 -3.47
C ALA A 65 -4.80 -5.33 -2.54
N ALA A 66 -4.01 -4.88 -1.57
CA ALA A 66 -3.23 -5.73 -0.69
C ALA A 66 -3.49 -5.39 0.78
N VAL A 67 -3.72 -6.42 1.61
CA VAL A 67 -4.00 -6.24 3.03
C VAL A 67 -3.44 -7.41 3.84
N ARG A 68 -2.90 -7.11 5.02
CA ARG A 68 -2.43 -8.14 5.96
C ARG A 68 -3.59 -9.05 6.37
N SER A 69 -3.38 -10.35 6.36
CA SER A 69 -4.42 -11.33 6.65
C SER A 69 -4.99 -11.20 8.07
N THR A 70 -4.13 -10.92 9.05
CA THR A 70 -4.56 -10.73 10.44
C THR A 70 -5.51 -9.54 10.60
N GLU A 71 -5.23 -8.43 9.93
CA GLU A 71 -6.07 -7.24 9.95
C GLU A 71 -7.40 -7.48 9.24
N LEU A 72 -7.36 -8.15 8.07
CA LEU A 72 -8.54 -8.48 7.30
C LEU A 72 -9.51 -9.35 8.11
N LYS A 73 -9.01 -10.41 8.78
CA LYS A 73 -9.83 -11.30 9.61
C LYS A 73 -10.54 -10.58 10.75
N GLN A 74 -9.87 -9.66 11.41
CA GLN A 74 -10.47 -8.89 12.52
C GLN A 74 -11.66 -8.06 12.01
N VAL A 75 -11.51 -7.40 10.86
CA VAL A 75 -12.56 -6.58 10.28
C VAL A 75 -13.69 -7.44 9.70
N GLU A 76 -13.38 -8.56 9.06
CA GLU A 76 -14.38 -9.51 8.55
C GLU A 76 -15.23 -10.09 9.69
N ALA A 77 -14.62 -10.46 10.82
CA ALA A 77 -15.34 -10.97 11.98
C ALA A 77 -16.30 -9.92 12.57
N LEU A 78 -15.84 -8.67 12.71
CA LEU A 78 -16.67 -7.57 13.21
C LEU A 78 -17.82 -7.26 12.23
N ALA A 79 -17.54 -7.26 10.93
CA ALA A 79 -18.55 -7.03 9.91
C ALA A 79 -19.63 -8.15 9.88
N ALA A 80 -19.22 -9.41 10.05
CA ALA A 80 -20.13 -10.54 10.11
C ALA A 80 -21.05 -10.46 11.34
N ASP A 81 -20.50 -10.10 12.52
CA ASP A 81 -21.29 -9.91 13.74
C ASP A 81 -22.32 -8.78 13.59
N LEU A 82 -21.91 -7.63 13.07
CA LEU A 82 -22.83 -6.53 12.78
C LEU A 82 -23.89 -6.89 11.75
N SER A 83 -23.54 -7.64 10.72
CA SER A 83 -24.47 -8.10 9.70
C SER A 83 -25.53 -9.03 10.28
N ALA A 84 -25.12 -9.99 11.12
CA ALA A 84 -26.03 -10.92 11.81
C ALA A 84 -27.03 -10.23 12.72
N ARG A 85 -26.67 -9.07 13.27
CA ARG A 85 -27.54 -8.26 14.14
C ARG A 85 -28.37 -7.20 13.40
N GLY A 86 -28.36 -7.19 12.06
CA GLY A 86 -29.05 -6.17 11.26
C GLY A 86 -28.39 -4.79 11.31
N GLY A 87 -27.12 -4.74 11.72
CA GLY A 87 -26.35 -3.51 11.92
C GLY A 87 -25.60 -3.01 10.68
N GLN A 88 -25.97 -3.41 9.45
CA GLN A 88 -25.25 -3.03 8.23
C GLN A 88 -25.11 -1.51 8.05
N HIS A 89 -26.10 -0.74 8.54
CA HIS A 89 -26.02 0.73 8.51
C HIS A 89 -24.88 1.31 9.37
N LEU A 90 -24.35 0.51 10.28
CA LEU A 90 -23.19 0.89 11.11
C LEU A 90 -21.85 0.64 10.43
N PHE A 91 -21.81 -0.01 9.27
CA PHE A 91 -20.57 -0.31 8.55
C PHE A 91 -19.76 0.94 8.22
N SER A 92 -20.43 2.07 7.94
CA SER A 92 -19.77 3.36 7.73
C SER A 92 -19.05 3.93 8.96
N HIS A 93 -19.43 3.46 10.15
CA HIS A 93 -18.83 3.85 11.43
C HIS A 93 -17.71 2.90 11.88
N LEU A 94 -17.46 1.81 11.15
CA LEU A 94 -16.34 0.93 11.45
C LEU A 94 -15.03 1.65 11.10
N VAL A 95 -14.45 2.25 12.12
CA VAL A 95 -13.08 2.79 12.02
C VAL A 95 -12.12 1.60 12.06
N SER A 96 -11.65 1.19 10.89
CA SER A 96 -10.63 0.15 10.80
C SER A 96 -9.26 0.78 10.71
N PRO A 97 -8.27 0.34 11.50
CA PRO A 97 -6.86 0.70 11.30
C PRO A 97 -6.28 0.09 10.02
N LEU A 98 -7.09 -0.63 9.26
CA LEU A 98 -6.69 -1.37 8.07
C LEU A 98 -6.06 -0.46 7.02
N ALA A 99 -4.81 -0.71 6.72
CA ALA A 99 -4.10 -0.11 5.60
C ALA A 99 -4.23 -1.01 4.37
N VAL A 100 -5.05 -0.59 3.39
CA VAL A 100 -5.12 -1.29 2.11
C VAL A 100 -4.06 -0.71 1.19
N ASN A 101 -2.93 -1.40 1.07
CA ASN A 101 -1.87 -1.05 0.14
C ASN A 101 -2.31 -1.34 -1.30
N SER A 102 -1.69 -0.69 -2.26
CA SER A 102 -2.00 -0.90 -3.68
C SER A 102 -0.74 -1.21 -4.48
N VAL A 103 -0.83 -2.14 -5.42
CA VAL A 103 0.19 -2.35 -6.44
C VAL A 103 -0.41 -2.04 -7.79
N LEU A 104 0.21 -1.11 -8.52
CA LEU A 104 -0.09 -0.81 -9.91
C LEU A 104 0.97 -1.48 -10.77
N VAL A 105 0.55 -2.41 -11.61
CA VAL A 105 1.40 -3.00 -12.66
C VAL A 105 1.18 -2.18 -13.92
N VAL A 106 2.24 -1.53 -14.38
CA VAL A 106 2.22 -0.58 -15.51
C VAL A 106 2.95 -1.18 -16.69
N GLY A 107 2.27 -1.28 -17.82
CA GLY A 107 2.77 -1.99 -19.00
C GLY A 107 2.87 -3.50 -18.79
N GLU A 108 3.82 -4.12 -19.47
CA GLU A 108 4.12 -5.55 -19.34
C GLU A 108 5.53 -5.70 -18.72
N PRO A 109 5.63 -5.82 -17.39
CA PRO A 109 6.92 -5.90 -16.75
C PRO A 109 7.76 -7.05 -17.26
N SER A 110 8.98 -6.74 -17.62
CA SER A 110 9.97 -7.68 -18.17
C SER A 110 11.25 -7.69 -17.32
N ALA A 111 12.37 -8.13 -17.86
CA ALA A 111 13.64 -8.14 -17.15
C ALA A 111 14.03 -6.73 -16.67
N ASN A 112 14.42 -6.60 -15.41
CA ASN A 112 14.87 -5.36 -14.77
C ASN A 112 13.83 -4.21 -14.80
N PRO A 113 12.58 -4.44 -14.31
CA PRO A 113 11.50 -3.46 -14.35
C PRO A 113 11.79 -2.24 -13.49
N LEU A 114 11.10 -1.14 -13.76
CA LEU A 114 11.18 0.07 -12.95
C LEU A 114 10.20 -0.02 -11.78
N VAL A 115 10.67 0.27 -10.57
CA VAL A 115 9.88 0.13 -9.34
C VAL A 115 9.83 1.44 -8.57
N ARG A 116 8.66 1.81 -8.11
CA ARG A 116 8.45 2.89 -7.12
C ARG A 116 7.70 2.35 -5.91
N VAL A 117 8.26 2.52 -4.73
CA VAL A 117 7.52 2.39 -3.47
C VAL A 117 7.15 3.81 -3.02
N HIS A 118 5.86 4.13 -3.07
CA HIS A 118 5.32 5.43 -2.73
C HIS A 118 4.63 5.38 -1.36
N SER A 119 5.03 6.25 -0.45
CA SER A 119 4.34 6.45 0.84
C SER A 119 3.20 7.42 0.63
N ASN A 120 1.98 7.07 0.99
CA ASN A 120 0.82 7.92 0.79
C ASN A 120 0.97 9.30 1.46
N CYS A 121 0.40 10.29 0.83
CA CYS A 121 0.36 11.67 1.31
C CYS A 121 -0.91 12.34 0.79
N LEU A 122 -1.99 12.28 1.57
CA LEU A 122 -3.29 12.82 1.12
C LEU A 122 -3.19 14.26 0.65
N THR A 123 -2.46 15.09 1.39
CA THR A 123 -2.32 16.51 1.06
C THR A 123 -1.56 16.75 -0.25
N GLY A 124 -0.50 15.98 -0.51
CA GLY A 124 0.29 16.10 -1.75
C GLY A 124 -0.33 15.33 -2.91
N ASP A 125 -0.74 14.08 -2.70
CA ASP A 125 -1.18 13.19 -3.77
C ASP A 125 -2.58 13.55 -4.30
N VAL A 126 -3.47 14.09 -3.42
CA VAL A 126 -4.88 14.37 -3.75
C VAL A 126 -5.17 15.85 -3.78
N PHE A 127 -4.70 16.62 -2.77
CA PHE A 127 -5.03 18.05 -2.66
C PHE A 127 -4.05 18.97 -3.41
N GLY A 128 -2.94 18.41 -3.95
CA GLY A 128 -1.94 19.20 -4.66
C GLY A 128 -1.18 20.19 -3.76
N SER A 129 -0.99 19.83 -2.47
CA SER A 129 -0.29 20.69 -1.53
C SER A 129 1.17 20.88 -1.92
N GLU A 130 1.61 22.15 -1.95
CA GLU A 130 2.99 22.55 -2.21
C GLU A 130 3.91 22.45 -0.97
N ARG A 131 3.40 21.97 0.17
CA ARG A 131 4.23 21.70 1.38
C ARG A 131 5.15 20.50 1.21
N CYS A 132 4.96 19.70 0.17
CA CYS A 132 5.79 18.56 -0.16
C CYS A 132 5.77 18.26 -1.66
N GLU A 133 6.69 17.43 -2.11
CA GLU A 133 6.78 16.99 -3.51
C GLU A 133 6.08 15.65 -3.79
N CYS A 134 5.24 15.14 -2.86
CA CYS A 134 4.67 13.79 -2.97
C CYS A 134 3.83 13.63 -4.24
N GLY A 135 2.90 14.54 -4.52
CA GLY A 135 2.07 14.49 -5.72
C GLY A 135 2.87 14.51 -7.02
N PRO A 136 3.76 15.51 -7.25
CA PRO A 136 4.67 15.52 -8.39
C PRO A 136 5.53 14.26 -8.53
N GLN A 137 6.04 13.72 -7.40
CA GLN A 137 6.83 12.49 -7.41
C GLN A 137 5.99 11.26 -7.81
N LEU A 138 4.74 11.17 -7.37
CA LEU A 138 3.81 10.10 -7.76
C LEU A 138 3.54 10.14 -9.26
N SER A 139 3.14 11.29 -9.79
CA SER A 139 2.85 11.49 -11.21
C SER A 139 4.07 11.21 -12.09
N SER A 140 5.24 11.74 -11.70
CA SER A 140 6.51 11.49 -12.41
C SER A 140 6.91 10.03 -12.40
N ALA A 141 6.69 9.31 -11.29
CA ALA A 141 6.99 7.88 -11.21
C ALA A 141 6.12 7.07 -12.18
N ILE A 142 4.81 7.34 -12.21
CA ILE A 142 3.88 6.66 -13.12
C ILE A 142 4.25 6.96 -14.59
N ALA A 143 4.54 8.22 -14.92
CA ALA A 143 4.96 8.60 -16.27
C ALA A 143 6.23 7.83 -16.70
N ARG A 144 7.26 7.85 -15.85
CA ARG A 144 8.52 7.16 -16.13
C ARG A 144 8.36 5.65 -16.29
N ILE A 145 7.51 5.02 -15.48
CA ILE A 145 7.25 3.57 -15.60
C ILE A 145 6.45 3.30 -16.88
N SER A 146 5.51 4.15 -17.26
CA SER A 146 4.72 3.99 -18.48
C SER A 146 5.53 4.14 -19.76
N GLU A 147 6.58 4.94 -19.72
CA GLU A 147 7.50 5.18 -20.85
C GLU A 147 8.63 4.14 -20.88
N ASP A 148 8.86 3.42 -19.80
CA ASP A 148 9.94 2.44 -19.73
C ASP A 148 9.59 1.17 -20.51
N PRO A 149 10.46 0.73 -21.46
CA PRO A 149 10.19 -0.46 -22.25
C PRO A 149 10.11 -1.75 -21.43
N ALA A 150 10.70 -1.77 -20.23
CA ALA A 150 10.59 -2.90 -19.30
C ALA A 150 9.33 -2.83 -18.43
N GLY A 151 8.50 -1.78 -18.57
CA GLY A 151 7.36 -1.57 -17.67
C GLY A 151 7.75 -1.49 -16.20
N GLY A 152 6.83 -1.74 -15.30
CA GLY A 152 7.20 -1.80 -13.88
C GLY A 152 6.05 -1.79 -12.90
N TYR A 153 6.40 -1.46 -11.67
CA TYR A 153 5.51 -1.57 -10.52
C TYR A 153 5.54 -0.29 -9.67
N LEU A 154 4.35 0.16 -9.28
CA LEU A 154 4.22 1.18 -8.25
C LEU A 154 3.50 0.57 -7.04
N VAL A 155 4.18 0.48 -5.90
CA VAL A 155 3.62 0.06 -4.63
C VAL A 155 3.24 1.29 -3.83
N TYR A 156 1.94 1.50 -3.61
CA TYR A 156 1.41 2.63 -2.84
C TYR A 156 1.06 2.18 -1.43
N MET A 157 1.80 2.71 -0.45
CA MET A 157 1.72 2.32 0.97
C MET A 157 0.74 3.21 1.71
N ALA A 158 -0.48 2.72 1.96
CA ALA A 158 -1.57 3.50 2.55
C ALA A 158 -1.36 3.84 4.04
N GLY A 159 -0.57 3.05 4.78
CA GLY A 159 -0.29 3.29 6.21
C GLY A 159 0.84 4.29 6.48
N HIS A 160 1.40 4.95 5.46
CA HIS A 160 2.64 5.76 5.59
C HIS A 160 2.38 7.27 5.71
N GLU A 161 1.13 7.70 5.90
CA GLU A 161 0.78 9.12 6.03
C GLU A 161 1.59 9.79 7.14
N GLY A 162 2.16 10.99 6.84
CA GLY A 162 2.97 11.74 7.78
C GLY A 162 4.21 10.98 8.30
N ARG A 163 4.84 10.12 7.48
CA ARG A 163 5.91 9.19 7.89
C ARG A 163 5.45 8.13 8.89
N GLY A 164 4.19 7.69 8.78
CA GLY A 164 3.60 6.65 9.61
C GLY A 164 2.93 7.15 10.89
N ILE A 165 2.89 8.46 11.13
CA ILE A 165 2.20 9.04 12.30
C ILE A 165 0.69 9.25 12.09
N GLY A 166 0.23 9.11 10.83
CA GLY A 166 -1.16 9.28 10.47
C GLY A 166 -1.58 10.72 10.16
N LEU A 167 -2.74 10.85 9.50
CA LEU A 167 -3.21 12.13 8.96
C LEU A 167 -3.53 13.15 10.06
N TRP A 168 -4.10 12.71 11.18
CA TRP A 168 -4.45 13.61 12.28
C TRP A 168 -3.21 14.26 12.91
N ALA A 169 -2.21 13.44 13.26
CA ALA A 169 -0.95 13.94 13.80
C ALA A 169 -0.21 14.82 12.78
N LYS A 170 -0.23 14.45 11.50
CA LYS A 170 0.31 15.31 10.43
C LYS A 170 -0.35 16.68 10.36
N ALA A 171 -1.66 16.78 10.57
CA ALA A 171 -2.33 18.07 10.62
C ALA A 171 -1.81 18.92 11.80
N ALA A 172 -1.58 18.31 12.96
CA ALA A 172 -0.98 18.98 14.11
C ALA A 172 0.48 19.41 13.82
N THR A 173 1.28 18.56 13.15
CA THR A 173 2.66 18.95 12.78
C THR A 173 2.69 20.15 11.86
N TYR A 174 1.73 20.33 10.98
CA TYR A 174 1.65 21.53 10.13
C TYR A 174 1.49 22.82 10.92
N LEU A 175 0.69 22.79 12.00
CA LEU A 175 0.54 23.94 12.89
C LEU A 175 1.85 24.27 13.63
N LEU A 176 2.59 23.24 14.05
CA LEU A 176 3.89 23.42 14.70
C LEU A 176 4.95 23.96 13.72
N GLN A 177 4.93 23.47 12.49
CA GLN A 177 5.79 23.99 11.42
C GLN A 177 5.50 25.45 11.08
N ASP A 178 4.22 25.86 11.06
CA ASP A 178 3.83 27.27 10.88
C ASP A 178 4.30 28.14 12.06
N ALA A 179 4.52 27.54 13.24
CA ALA A 179 5.11 28.19 14.40
C ALA A 179 6.65 28.16 14.41
N GLY A 180 7.29 27.62 13.38
CA GLY A 180 8.72 27.65 13.16
C GLY A 180 9.50 26.35 13.44
N GLU A 181 8.82 25.25 13.78
CA GLU A 181 9.47 23.95 13.93
C GLU A 181 9.75 23.30 12.57
N ASP A 182 10.84 22.55 12.45
CA ASP A 182 11.04 21.67 11.29
C ASP A 182 10.19 20.38 11.44
N THR A 183 10.12 19.56 10.36
CA THR A 183 9.29 18.34 10.35
C THR A 183 9.67 17.35 11.46
N TYR A 184 10.97 17.22 11.78
CA TYR A 184 11.43 16.29 12.81
C TYR A 184 11.13 16.81 14.21
N GLN A 185 11.37 18.11 14.44
CA GLN A 185 11.02 18.77 15.68
C GLN A 185 9.52 18.68 15.97
N ALA A 186 8.67 18.95 14.98
CA ALA A 186 7.23 18.86 15.12
C ALA A 186 6.75 17.44 15.51
N ASN A 187 7.34 16.39 14.91
CA ASN A 187 7.04 15.02 15.33
C ASN A 187 7.44 14.76 16.79
N ARG A 188 8.65 15.16 17.18
CA ARG A 188 9.16 14.98 18.56
C ARG A 188 8.35 15.78 19.57
N SER A 189 7.94 16.99 19.25
CA SER A 189 7.06 17.82 20.09
C SER A 189 5.70 17.16 20.38
N LEU A 190 5.23 16.31 19.45
CA LEU A 190 4.03 15.47 19.63
C LEU A 190 4.31 14.14 20.36
N GLY A 191 5.55 13.86 20.75
CA GLY A 191 5.96 12.59 21.35
C GLY A 191 5.97 11.42 20.36
N LEU A 192 6.14 11.72 19.07
CA LEU A 192 6.12 10.74 17.98
C LEU A 192 7.54 10.54 17.42
N PRO A 193 7.83 9.35 16.86
CA PRO A 193 9.10 9.09 16.21
C PRO A 193 9.27 9.90 14.93
N ASP A 194 10.52 10.11 14.53
CA ASP A 194 10.88 10.85 13.32
C ASP A 194 10.38 10.17 12.04
N ASP A 195 10.39 8.84 12.01
CA ASP A 195 9.91 8.00 10.89
C ASP A 195 9.54 6.61 11.40
N SER A 196 8.25 6.28 11.41
CA SER A 196 7.69 4.98 11.82
C SER A 196 7.26 4.12 10.64
N ARG A 197 7.63 4.48 9.40
CA ARG A 197 7.25 3.68 8.23
C ARG A 197 7.91 2.30 8.26
N ASP A 198 7.10 1.29 7.99
CA ASP A 198 7.49 -0.11 7.84
C ASP A 198 7.32 -0.53 6.37
N PHE A 199 8.41 -0.87 5.69
CA PHE A 199 8.41 -1.27 4.29
C PHE A 199 8.30 -2.79 4.08
N THR A 200 8.03 -3.56 5.13
CA THR A 200 7.92 -5.03 5.06
C THR A 200 6.87 -5.47 4.06
N ASP A 201 5.67 -4.88 4.08
CA ASP A 201 4.62 -5.22 3.12
C ASP A 201 5.04 -4.92 1.68
N ALA A 202 5.73 -3.80 1.45
CA ALA A 202 6.27 -3.49 0.12
C ALA A 202 7.26 -4.55 -0.34
N GLY A 203 8.13 -5.01 0.56
CA GLY A 203 9.09 -6.09 0.27
C GLY A 203 8.41 -7.40 -0.11
N ILE A 204 7.40 -7.82 0.65
CA ILE A 204 6.63 -9.05 0.36
C ILE A 204 5.93 -8.95 -1.00
N LEU A 205 5.30 -7.80 -1.27
CA LEU A 205 4.63 -7.55 -2.55
C LEU A 205 5.62 -7.60 -3.72
N LEU A 206 6.78 -6.96 -3.59
CA LEU A 206 7.82 -7.00 -4.62
C LEU A 206 8.37 -8.41 -4.82
N LYS A 207 8.60 -9.19 -3.76
CA LYS A 207 8.98 -10.60 -3.87
C LYS A 207 7.94 -11.42 -4.65
N TYR A 208 6.65 -11.18 -4.42
CA TYR A 208 5.58 -11.87 -5.15
C TYR A 208 5.58 -11.52 -6.65
N PHE A 209 5.72 -10.23 -7.00
CA PHE A 209 5.63 -9.79 -8.39
C PHE A 209 6.91 -9.97 -9.20
N ILE A 210 8.09 -9.82 -8.57
CA ILE A 210 9.39 -9.79 -9.23
C ILE A 210 10.22 -11.04 -8.92
N GLY A 211 9.98 -11.68 -7.78
CA GLY A 211 10.80 -12.78 -7.29
C GLY A 211 12.21 -12.31 -6.92
N ALA A 212 13.21 -13.08 -7.35
CA ALA A 212 14.64 -12.77 -7.15
C ALA A 212 15.26 -12.01 -8.33
N ALA A 213 14.46 -11.57 -9.31
CA ALA A 213 14.99 -10.85 -10.45
C ALA A 213 15.43 -9.42 -10.06
N PRO A 214 16.49 -8.88 -10.71
CA PRO A 214 16.89 -7.50 -10.46
C PRO A 214 15.84 -6.51 -10.94
N PHE A 215 15.77 -5.35 -10.28
CA PHE A 215 14.89 -4.24 -10.64
C PHE A 215 15.58 -2.89 -10.42
N ARG A 216 15.01 -1.83 -10.96
CA ARG A 216 15.50 -0.45 -10.79
C ARG A 216 14.57 0.33 -9.88
N LEU A 217 15.06 0.75 -8.72
CA LEU A 217 14.25 1.44 -7.71
C LEU A 217 14.30 2.96 -7.91
N LEU A 218 13.12 3.58 -8.12
CA LEU A 218 12.95 5.03 -8.15
C LEU A 218 12.85 5.58 -6.73
N THR A 219 13.97 5.94 -6.13
CA THR A 219 14.03 6.56 -4.81
C THR A 219 15.33 7.32 -4.60
N ASN A 220 15.28 8.32 -3.73
CA ASN A 220 16.43 9.00 -3.15
C ASN A 220 16.44 8.85 -1.62
N ASN A 221 15.56 8.01 -1.05
CA ASN A 221 15.45 7.80 0.40
C ASN A 221 16.30 6.61 0.83
N PRO A 222 17.41 6.82 1.59
CA PRO A 222 18.28 5.75 2.05
C PRO A 222 17.54 4.69 2.88
N LYS A 223 16.56 5.11 3.72
CA LYS A 223 15.78 4.16 4.51
C LYS A 223 15.06 3.14 3.63
N LYS A 224 14.43 3.55 2.52
CA LYS A 224 13.78 2.62 1.60
C LYS A 224 14.77 1.63 0.98
N ILE A 225 15.95 2.10 0.62
CA ILE A 225 16.98 1.23 0.04
C ILE A 225 17.42 0.19 1.07
N ASN A 226 17.72 0.64 2.29
CA ASN A 226 18.18 -0.25 3.36
C ASN A 226 17.11 -1.25 3.78
N ASP A 227 15.87 -0.80 4.03
CA ASP A 227 14.77 -1.67 4.46
C ASP A 227 14.47 -2.75 3.39
N LEU A 228 14.47 -2.39 2.09
CA LEU A 228 14.27 -3.37 1.02
C LEU A 228 15.46 -4.32 0.86
N ALA A 229 16.69 -3.84 1.04
CA ALA A 229 17.89 -4.67 1.03
C ALA A 229 17.91 -5.68 2.19
N GLU A 230 17.50 -5.28 3.39
CA GLU A 230 17.35 -6.17 4.55
C GLU A 230 16.30 -7.28 4.30
N LEU A 231 15.32 -7.02 3.45
CA LEU A 231 14.32 -7.99 3.00
C LEU A 231 14.82 -8.87 1.84
N GLY A 232 16.08 -8.72 1.41
CA GLY A 232 16.69 -9.50 0.34
C GLY A 232 16.36 -9.02 -1.08
N LEU A 233 15.95 -7.78 -1.23
CA LEU A 233 15.65 -7.13 -2.51
C LEU A 233 16.77 -6.14 -2.86
N THR A 234 17.55 -6.43 -3.89
CA THR A 234 18.71 -5.63 -4.33
C THR A 234 18.66 -5.34 -5.83
#